data_bb393f44e6221b19210dda5dd8f82462
#
_entry.id   bb393f44e6221b19210dda5dd8f82462
#
_cell.length_a   1.000
_cell.length_b   1.000
_cell.length_c   1.000
_cell.angle_alpha   90.00
_cell.angle_beta   90.00
_cell.angle_gamma   90.00
#
_symmetry.space_group_name_H-M   'P 1'
#
loop_
_entity.id
_entity.type
_entity.pdbx_description
1 polymer ?
#
loop_
_entity_poly.entity_id
_entity_poly.type
_entity_poly.pdbx_seq_one_letter_code
_entity_poly.pdbx_strand_id
1 'polypeptide(L)'
;MAVELRPPAARPDRPPRRPGLGDTLRQGWREYRSMRTALVLLVVIAAASILGSLFPQEGISPQRVDQYFGDHPALAPVLERLGLFDVFGSAWYMAIYLALLGALVACLVPRTRALVRVLRSRPPRGGDLARYRTRAGFDTPAPPDKAMAAARQVLRRSRYRLADHDGGELAGEKGYLREAASMLFHVSLLVLLVGLAYGKGYGYRGQAAIVEGETWANARVGYDSFSPGRFFGPERLAPFQLRLDDFSNSFYDNNTPRAFVSSLTALDLDGHQLQSQRVAPNRPMTVDGVRIFQSDYGYVPVVRVQDAKGRELLAPQEVLTLRDPASEWSTGAVKVTSASPQVGLELTMFTGLRTAPDCPGGAPFCNDPRLVRPVLVVLAYQGDLQADRAQSVFTLDRSRLRPLGDRPVLLVPGQSKKLANGMVVSFTDLKQYSVFTLARDPGVPVVGAAAALLLLGLIPSLYVTRRRVWVRATPAGPGATRVELAGLALQGKDAFEAELARLAQHVQRGTLDPPDRSP
;
A
#
# COMPACT_ATOMS: atom_id res chain seq x y z
N MET A 1 -69.47 39.93 30.83
CA MET A 1 -69.17 40.07 29.37
C MET A 1 -67.93 39.30 29.11
N ALA A 2 -68.09 38.01 28.64
CA ALA A 2 -66.99 37.08 28.40
C ALA A 2 -66.53 37.28 26.95
N VAL A 3 -65.25 37.60 26.72
CA VAL A 3 -64.64 37.71 25.39
C VAL A 3 -64.25 36.32 24.98
N GLU A 4 -64.96 35.74 24.01
CA GLU A 4 -64.67 34.47 23.37
C GLU A 4 -63.46 34.64 22.40
N LEU A 5 -62.32 34.12 22.76
CA LEU A 5 -61.11 34.10 21.91
C LEU A 5 -61.31 32.99 20.85
N ARG A 6 -61.65 33.36 19.62
CA ARG A 6 -61.63 32.42 18.45
C ARG A 6 -60.21 31.89 18.22
N PRO A 7 -60.05 30.58 18.09
CA PRO A 7 -58.73 30.02 17.71
C PRO A 7 -58.36 30.47 16.28
N PRO A 8 -57.06 30.70 16.00
CA PRO A 8 -56.64 31.10 14.67
C PRO A 8 -56.95 29.98 13.65
N ALA A 9 -57.53 30.37 12.50
CA ALA A 9 -57.87 29.47 11.41
C ALA A 9 -56.64 28.65 10.96
N ALA A 10 -56.79 27.31 10.92
CA ALA A 10 -55.79 26.41 10.42
C ALA A 10 -55.44 26.78 8.96
N ARG A 11 -54.18 27.09 8.70
CA ARG A 11 -53.70 27.28 7.35
C ARG A 11 -53.90 26.00 6.56
N PRO A 12 -54.49 26.04 5.33
CA PRO A 12 -54.66 24.84 4.52
C PRO A 12 -53.31 24.21 4.24
N ASP A 13 -53.15 22.90 4.55
CA ASP A 13 -51.99 22.09 4.25
C ASP A 13 -51.70 22.15 2.74
N ARG A 14 -50.67 22.90 2.35
CA ARG A 14 -50.20 22.84 0.97
C ARG A 14 -49.62 21.44 0.75
N PRO A 15 -50.06 20.73 -0.29
CA PRO A 15 -49.50 19.41 -0.62
C PRO A 15 -47.98 19.53 -0.77
N PRO A 16 -47.19 18.54 -0.29
CA PRO A 16 -45.74 18.58 -0.40
C PRO A 16 -45.34 18.76 -1.84
N ARG A 17 -44.68 19.85 -2.18
CA ARG A 17 -44.11 20.06 -3.53
C ARG A 17 -43.19 18.91 -3.84
N ARG A 18 -43.43 18.18 -4.94
CA ARG A 18 -42.47 17.19 -5.45
C ARG A 18 -41.14 17.88 -5.65
N PRO A 19 -40.03 17.36 -5.10
CA PRO A 19 -38.72 17.98 -5.24
C PRO A 19 -38.36 18.07 -6.74
N GLY A 20 -38.04 19.25 -7.20
CA GLY A 20 -37.57 19.45 -8.57
C GLY A 20 -36.17 18.83 -8.74
N LEU A 21 -35.76 18.53 -9.99
CA LEU A 21 -34.43 18.02 -10.32
C LEU A 21 -33.30 18.81 -9.65
N GLY A 22 -33.46 20.16 -9.54
CA GLY A 22 -32.50 21.02 -8.86
C GLY A 22 -32.42 20.78 -7.34
N ASP A 23 -33.53 20.39 -6.70
CA ASP A 23 -33.56 20.11 -5.26
C ASP A 23 -32.94 18.75 -4.95
N THR A 24 -33.20 17.73 -5.80
CA THR A 24 -32.57 16.42 -5.68
C THR A 24 -31.08 16.47 -5.89
N LEU A 25 -30.59 17.22 -6.89
CA LEU A 25 -29.15 17.45 -7.12
C LEU A 25 -28.48 18.17 -5.95
N ARG A 26 -29.13 19.19 -5.38
CA ARG A 26 -28.63 19.89 -4.20
C ARG A 26 -28.59 18.99 -2.96
N GLN A 27 -29.57 18.12 -2.79
CA GLN A 27 -29.61 17.14 -1.72
C GLN A 27 -28.51 16.10 -1.89
N GLY A 28 -28.37 15.52 -3.08
CA GLY A 28 -27.30 14.58 -3.40
C GLY A 28 -25.91 15.17 -3.18
N TRP A 29 -25.70 16.45 -3.58
CA TRP A 29 -24.45 17.17 -3.30
C TRP A 29 -24.18 17.38 -1.82
N ARG A 30 -25.22 17.65 -1.01
CA ARG A 30 -25.07 17.76 0.45
C ARG A 30 -24.70 16.43 1.09
N GLU A 31 -25.33 15.35 0.66
CA GLU A 31 -25.02 13.99 1.12
C GLU A 31 -23.61 13.58 0.72
N TYR A 32 -23.21 13.81 -0.53
CA TYR A 32 -21.85 13.52 -1.03
C TYR A 32 -20.76 14.24 -0.22
N ARG A 33 -21.02 15.47 0.23
CA ARG A 33 -20.11 16.24 1.11
C ARG A 33 -20.16 15.82 2.56
N SER A 34 -20.96 14.82 2.91
CA SER A 34 -21.10 14.37 4.30
C SER A 34 -19.95 13.45 4.70
N MET A 35 -19.61 13.47 6.01
CA MET A 35 -18.64 12.50 6.55
C MET A 35 -19.12 11.07 6.45
N ARG A 36 -20.44 10.83 6.45
CA ARG A 36 -21.02 9.50 6.33
C ARG A 36 -20.68 8.90 4.98
N THR A 37 -20.83 9.66 3.89
CA THR A 37 -20.51 9.20 2.54
C THR A 37 -19.02 8.86 2.40
N ALA A 38 -18.13 9.72 2.90
CA ALA A 38 -16.70 9.44 2.89
C ALA A 38 -16.36 8.16 3.69
N LEU A 39 -16.99 7.96 4.85
CA LEU A 39 -16.80 6.74 5.67
C LEU A 39 -17.33 5.50 4.97
N VAL A 40 -18.52 5.56 4.36
CA VAL A 40 -19.09 4.45 3.59
C VAL A 40 -18.19 4.08 2.42
N LEU A 41 -17.72 5.07 1.64
CA LEU A 41 -16.80 4.84 0.54
C LEU A 41 -15.48 4.24 1.01
N LEU A 42 -14.97 4.65 2.18
CA LEU A 42 -13.77 4.07 2.79
C LEU A 42 -13.99 2.59 3.14
N VAL A 43 -15.14 2.24 3.71
CA VAL A 43 -15.48 0.84 4.01
C VAL A 43 -15.65 0.03 2.73
N VAL A 44 -16.30 0.59 1.70
CA VAL A 44 -16.49 -0.09 0.40
C VAL A 44 -15.16 -0.36 -0.28
N ILE A 45 -14.23 0.62 -0.31
CA ILE A 45 -12.92 0.41 -0.93
C ILE A 45 -12.06 -0.57 -0.12
N ALA A 46 -12.18 -0.58 1.21
CA ALA A 46 -11.51 -1.56 2.06
C ALA A 46 -12.02 -2.98 1.77
N ALA A 47 -13.35 -3.17 1.67
CA ALA A 47 -13.95 -4.45 1.31
C ALA A 47 -13.51 -4.91 -0.10
N ALA A 48 -13.49 -3.99 -1.07
CA ALA A 48 -12.98 -4.26 -2.42
C ALA A 48 -11.50 -4.67 -2.41
N SER A 49 -10.68 -4.05 -1.55
CA SER A 49 -9.25 -4.38 -1.42
C SER A 49 -9.05 -5.77 -0.79
N ILE A 50 -9.95 -6.21 0.09
CA ILE A 50 -9.94 -7.58 0.63
C ILE A 50 -10.16 -8.59 -0.50
N LEU A 51 -11.12 -8.33 -1.41
CA LEU A 51 -11.32 -9.19 -2.59
C LEU A 51 -10.06 -9.29 -3.44
N GLY A 52 -9.37 -8.15 -3.69
CA GLY A 52 -8.09 -8.13 -4.40
C GLY A 52 -6.94 -8.87 -3.70
N SER A 53 -7.07 -9.13 -2.40
CA SER A 53 -6.09 -9.92 -1.64
C SER A 53 -6.43 -11.42 -1.59
N LEU A 54 -7.71 -11.78 -1.76
CA LEU A 54 -8.16 -13.18 -1.73
C LEU A 54 -7.91 -13.90 -3.06
N PHE A 55 -8.04 -13.20 -4.18
CA PHE A 55 -7.82 -13.76 -5.51
C PHE A 55 -6.41 -13.46 -6.01
N PRO A 56 -5.79 -14.40 -6.78
CA PRO A 56 -4.50 -14.12 -7.41
C PRO A 56 -4.64 -12.95 -8.37
N GLN A 57 -3.68 -12.04 -8.35
CA GLN A 57 -3.70 -10.84 -9.19
C GLN A 57 -2.74 -11.01 -10.37
N GLU A 58 -3.21 -10.76 -11.59
CA GLU A 58 -2.45 -10.92 -12.83
C GLU A 58 -1.14 -10.10 -12.84
N GLY A 59 -1.19 -8.86 -12.34
CA GLY A 59 -0.02 -7.99 -12.22
C GLY A 59 1.00 -8.38 -11.14
N ILE A 60 0.74 -9.45 -10.33
CA ILE A 60 1.62 -9.93 -9.27
C ILE A 60 2.08 -11.36 -9.52
N SER A 61 1.17 -12.25 -9.91
CA SER A 61 1.43 -13.68 -10.06
C SER A 61 0.60 -14.26 -11.21
N PRO A 62 0.97 -13.99 -12.48
CA PRO A 62 0.24 -14.50 -13.66
C PRO A 62 0.06 -16.03 -13.61
N GLN A 63 1.13 -16.75 -13.21
CA GLN A 63 1.13 -18.22 -13.15
C GLN A 63 0.06 -18.77 -12.17
N ARG A 64 -0.20 -18.08 -11.07
CA ARG A 64 -1.28 -18.46 -10.14
C ARG A 64 -2.67 -18.20 -10.71
N VAL A 65 -2.80 -17.18 -11.57
CA VAL A 65 -4.05 -16.93 -12.30
C VAL A 65 -4.29 -18.06 -13.29
N ASP A 66 -3.28 -18.44 -14.08
CA ASP A 66 -3.37 -19.57 -15.03
C ASP A 66 -3.70 -20.89 -14.30
N GLN A 67 -3.06 -21.14 -13.17
CA GLN A 67 -3.36 -22.31 -12.34
C GLN A 67 -4.81 -22.27 -11.85
N TYR A 68 -5.30 -21.11 -11.39
CA TYR A 68 -6.69 -20.93 -10.94
C TYR A 68 -7.70 -21.23 -12.06
N PHE A 69 -7.38 -20.84 -13.31
CA PHE A 69 -8.20 -21.17 -14.49
C PHE A 69 -8.23 -22.69 -14.75
N GLY A 70 -7.08 -23.38 -14.56
CA GLY A 70 -7.02 -24.83 -14.66
C GLY A 70 -7.83 -25.55 -13.59
N ASP A 71 -7.76 -25.09 -12.34
CA ASP A 71 -8.42 -25.70 -11.19
C ASP A 71 -9.94 -25.40 -11.15
N HIS A 72 -10.37 -24.24 -11.70
CA HIS A 72 -11.76 -23.74 -11.62
C HIS A 72 -12.29 -23.28 -12.98
N PRO A 73 -12.37 -24.14 -14.02
CA PRO A 73 -12.67 -23.74 -15.39
C PRO A 73 -14.08 -23.13 -15.58
N ALA A 74 -15.03 -23.45 -14.71
CA ALA A 74 -16.39 -22.89 -14.77
C ALA A 74 -16.50 -21.52 -14.06
N LEU A 75 -15.74 -21.31 -12.97
CA LEU A 75 -15.83 -20.12 -12.14
C LEU A 75 -14.89 -19.00 -12.60
N ALA A 76 -13.68 -19.36 -13.03
CA ALA A 76 -12.63 -18.41 -13.40
C ALA A 76 -13.08 -17.38 -14.48
N PRO A 77 -13.79 -17.77 -15.56
CA PRO A 77 -14.26 -16.81 -16.57
C PRO A 77 -15.28 -15.80 -16.04
N VAL A 78 -16.07 -16.17 -15.02
CA VAL A 78 -17.03 -15.26 -14.37
C VAL A 78 -16.29 -14.23 -13.51
N LEU A 79 -15.31 -14.70 -12.73
CA LEU A 79 -14.48 -13.82 -11.88
C LEU A 79 -13.64 -12.86 -12.72
N GLU A 80 -13.13 -13.31 -13.87
CA GLU A 80 -12.39 -12.49 -14.83
C GLU A 80 -13.26 -11.35 -15.38
N ARG A 81 -14.50 -11.65 -15.80
CA ARG A 81 -15.46 -10.63 -16.27
C ARG A 81 -15.79 -9.58 -15.20
N LEU A 82 -15.77 -9.98 -13.94
CA LEU A 82 -15.94 -9.07 -12.79
C LEU A 82 -14.64 -8.29 -12.47
N GLY A 83 -13.53 -8.60 -13.13
CA GLY A 83 -12.21 -7.98 -12.91
C GLY A 83 -11.58 -8.37 -11.59
N LEU A 84 -11.85 -9.57 -11.05
CA LEU A 84 -11.34 -10.00 -9.75
C LEU A 84 -9.89 -10.50 -9.79
N PHE A 85 -9.35 -10.77 -10.98
CA PHE A 85 -7.92 -11.05 -11.19
C PHE A 85 -7.09 -9.79 -11.46
N ASP A 86 -7.73 -8.62 -11.66
CA ASP A 86 -7.10 -7.30 -11.66
C ASP A 86 -7.99 -6.27 -10.94
N VAL A 87 -8.29 -6.52 -9.67
CA VAL A 87 -9.16 -5.65 -8.84
C VAL A 87 -8.68 -4.22 -8.83
N PHE A 88 -7.38 -4.02 -8.58
CA PHE A 88 -6.79 -2.70 -8.43
C PHE A 88 -6.61 -1.92 -9.76
N GLY A 89 -6.71 -2.60 -10.90
CA GLY A 89 -6.74 -2.01 -12.25
C GLY A 89 -8.14 -1.85 -12.81
N SER A 90 -9.17 -2.45 -12.19
CA SER A 90 -10.54 -2.45 -12.68
C SER A 90 -11.18 -1.05 -12.69
N ALA A 91 -12.06 -0.82 -13.66
CA ALA A 91 -12.75 0.47 -13.81
C ALA A 91 -13.66 0.79 -12.61
N TRP A 92 -14.31 -0.23 -12.03
CA TRP A 92 -15.21 -0.06 -10.88
C TRP A 92 -14.41 0.31 -9.60
N TYR A 93 -13.24 -0.30 -9.37
CA TYR A 93 -12.37 0.06 -8.24
C TYR A 93 -11.87 1.48 -8.36
N MET A 94 -11.43 1.87 -9.56
CA MET A 94 -11.00 3.23 -9.85
C MET A 94 -12.13 4.24 -9.66
N ALA A 95 -13.37 3.90 -10.04
CA ALA A 95 -14.53 4.77 -9.83
C ALA A 95 -14.81 5.00 -8.32
N ILE A 96 -14.77 3.94 -7.50
CA ILE A 96 -14.91 4.04 -6.04
C ILE A 96 -13.79 4.90 -5.46
N TYR A 97 -12.55 4.69 -5.91
CA TYR A 97 -11.38 5.45 -5.46
C TYR A 97 -11.52 6.95 -5.78
N LEU A 98 -11.91 7.30 -6.99
CA LEU A 98 -12.13 8.69 -7.40
C LEU A 98 -13.32 9.32 -6.65
N ALA A 99 -14.38 8.55 -6.41
CA ALA A 99 -15.51 8.99 -5.61
C ALA A 99 -15.09 9.29 -4.16
N LEU A 100 -14.25 8.43 -3.55
CA LEU A 100 -13.70 8.67 -2.22
C LEU A 100 -12.82 9.92 -2.18
N LEU A 101 -11.92 10.07 -3.16
CA LEU A 101 -11.05 11.24 -3.26
C LEU A 101 -11.87 12.54 -3.38
N GLY A 102 -12.87 12.54 -4.27
CA GLY A 102 -13.77 13.68 -4.45
C GLY A 102 -14.60 13.99 -3.20
N ALA A 103 -15.14 12.97 -2.50
CA ALA A 103 -15.87 13.15 -1.25
C ALA A 103 -14.98 13.74 -0.15
N LEU A 104 -13.72 13.29 -0.06
CA LEU A 104 -12.76 13.81 0.90
C LEU A 104 -12.44 15.29 0.62
N VAL A 105 -12.18 15.67 -0.62
CA VAL A 105 -11.99 17.08 -1.01
C VAL A 105 -13.24 17.91 -0.70
N ALA A 106 -14.42 17.41 -1.08
CA ALA A 106 -15.68 18.11 -0.89
C ALA A 106 -16.02 18.35 0.60
N CYS A 107 -15.65 17.44 1.49
CA CYS A 107 -15.85 17.62 2.93
C CYS A 107 -14.75 18.47 3.60
N LEU A 108 -13.53 18.47 3.02
CA LEU A 108 -12.38 19.18 3.59
C LEU A 108 -12.46 20.69 3.38
N VAL A 109 -12.89 21.15 2.18
CA VAL A 109 -12.99 22.58 1.84
C VAL A 109 -13.82 23.40 2.85
N PRO A 110 -15.07 23.03 3.22
CA PRO A 110 -15.84 23.80 4.19
C PRO A 110 -15.23 23.77 5.60
N ARG A 111 -14.58 22.68 5.98
CA ARG A 111 -13.89 22.55 7.27
C ARG A 111 -12.66 23.44 7.34
N THR A 112 -11.85 23.50 6.28
CA THR A 112 -10.71 24.41 6.20
C THR A 112 -11.16 25.85 6.34
N ARG A 113 -12.24 26.24 5.63
CA ARG A 113 -12.81 27.58 5.75
C ARG A 113 -13.32 27.88 7.17
N ALA A 114 -13.95 26.91 7.83
CA ALA A 114 -14.41 27.03 9.20
C ALA A 114 -13.23 27.17 10.19
N LEU A 115 -12.17 26.36 10.02
CA LEU A 115 -10.95 26.44 10.82
C LEU A 115 -10.29 27.82 10.70
N VAL A 116 -10.08 28.30 9.46
CA VAL A 116 -9.48 29.64 9.23
C VAL A 116 -10.31 30.74 9.89
N ARG A 117 -11.63 30.65 9.81
CA ARG A 117 -12.54 31.59 10.46
C ARG A 117 -12.39 31.58 11.99
N VAL A 118 -12.34 30.37 12.58
CA VAL A 118 -12.16 30.18 14.03
C VAL A 118 -10.78 30.69 14.49
N LEU A 119 -9.73 30.40 13.74
CA LEU A 119 -8.37 30.88 14.06
C LEU A 119 -8.26 32.41 14.00
N ARG A 120 -9.02 33.05 13.11
CA ARG A 120 -9.05 34.53 12.96
C ARG A 120 -10.04 35.22 13.91
N SER A 121 -11.05 34.50 14.40
CA SER A 121 -12.05 35.06 15.33
C SER A 121 -11.48 35.27 16.73
N ARG A 122 -12.02 36.24 17.47
CA ARG A 122 -11.72 36.42 18.88
C ARG A 122 -12.43 35.33 19.72
N PRO A 123 -11.88 34.94 20.90
CA PRO A 123 -12.59 34.08 21.84
C PRO A 123 -14.02 34.60 22.09
N PRO A 124 -15.06 33.75 22.01
CA PRO A 124 -16.45 34.21 22.10
C PRO A 124 -16.82 34.66 23.51
N ARG A 125 -17.81 35.55 23.60
CA ARG A 125 -18.37 36.01 24.85
C ARG A 125 -19.06 34.89 25.64
N GLY A 126 -18.92 34.86 26.96
CA GLY A 126 -19.52 33.88 27.85
C GLY A 126 -21.03 34.09 28.09
N GLY A 127 -21.47 35.32 28.07
CA GLY A 127 -22.85 35.68 28.38
C GLY A 127 -23.17 35.47 29.87
N ASP A 128 -24.27 34.80 30.19
CA ASP A 128 -24.59 34.44 31.58
C ASP A 128 -23.67 33.31 32.06
N LEU A 129 -22.77 33.64 32.99
CA LEU A 129 -21.81 32.68 33.54
C LEU A 129 -22.48 31.64 34.46
N ALA A 130 -23.68 31.93 35.00
CA ALA A 130 -24.40 30.98 35.85
C ALA A 130 -24.86 29.72 35.14
N ARG A 131 -24.99 29.74 33.81
CA ARG A 131 -25.37 28.57 32.97
C ARG A 131 -24.29 27.50 32.83
N TYR A 132 -23.03 27.82 33.12
CA TYR A 132 -21.94 26.85 32.97
C TYR A 132 -21.86 25.97 34.21
N ARG A 133 -21.69 24.65 33.99
CA ARG A 133 -21.59 23.69 35.09
C ARG A 133 -20.28 23.85 35.87
N THR A 134 -19.17 24.13 35.19
CA THR A 134 -17.85 24.30 35.79
C THR A 134 -17.66 25.79 36.10
N ARG A 135 -17.70 26.13 37.40
CA ARG A 135 -17.58 27.49 37.88
C ARG A 135 -16.71 27.55 39.11
N ALA A 136 -16.06 28.69 39.31
CA ALA A 136 -15.38 29.06 40.54
C ALA A 136 -15.59 30.54 40.79
N GLY A 137 -15.56 30.96 42.04
CA GLY A 137 -15.67 32.38 42.38
C GLY A 137 -15.07 32.63 43.75
N PHE A 138 -14.64 33.86 43.96
CA PHE A 138 -14.09 34.32 45.23
C PHE A 138 -14.31 35.84 45.37
N ASP A 139 -14.26 36.33 46.61
CA ASP A 139 -14.29 37.74 46.91
C ASP A 139 -12.88 38.25 47.24
N THR A 140 -12.57 39.47 46.83
CA THR A 140 -11.26 40.09 47.04
C THR A 140 -11.43 41.59 47.42
N PRO A 141 -10.56 42.15 48.27
CA PRO A 141 -10.56 43.60 48.55
C PRO A 141 -9.96 44.43 47.41
N ALA A 142 -9.34 43.77 46.38
CA ALA A 142 -8.78 44.49 45.26
C ALA A 142 -9.88 45.08 44.34
N PRO A 143 -9.66 46.26 43.76
CA PRO A 143 -10.63 46.86 42.83
C PRO A 143 -10.78 45.97 41.57
N PRO A 144 -11.94 46.05 40.87
CA PRO A 144 -12.24 45.20 39.71
C PRO A 144 -11.13 45.21 38.63
N ASP A 145 -10.55 46.36 38.35
CA ASP A 145 -9.50 46.50 37.34
C ASP A 145 -8.23 45.72 37.74
N LYS A 146 -7.82 45.75 39.01
CA LYS A 146 -6.69 44.97 39.52
C LYS A 146 -6.97 43.49 39.47
N ALA A 147 -8.19 43.05 39.80
CA ALA A 147 -8.60 41.64 39.71
C ALA A 147 -8.60 41.15 38.26
N MET A 148 -9.08 41.94 37.32
CA MET A 148 -9.06 41.62 35.89
C MET A 148 -7.63 41.59 35.31
N ALA A 149 -6.74 42.48 35.79
CA ALA A 149 -5.32 42.45 35.40
C ALA A 149 -4.64 41.18 35.89
N ALA A 150 -4.87 40.74 37.13
CA ALA A 150 -4.39 39.47 37.67
C ALA A 150 -4.93 38.26 36.86
N ALA A 151 -6.23 38.25 36.56
CA ALA A 151 -6.84 37.21 35.73
C ALA A 151 -6.18 37.12 34.34
N ARG A 152 -5.95 38.30 33.72
CA ARG A 152 -5.27 38.38 32.42
C ARG A 152 -3.86 37.80 32.45
N GLN A 153 -3.08 38.12 33.47
CA GLN A 153 -1.73 37.62 33.64
C GLN A 153 -1.70 36.11 33.84
N VAL A 154 -2.55 35.56 34.71
CA VAL A 154 -2.67 34.12 34.98
C VAL A 154 -3.08 33.36 33.73
N LEU A 155 -4.09 33.81 33.00
CA LEU A 155 -4.56 33.17 31.79
C LEU A 155 -3.51 33.23 30.66
N ARG A 156 -2.74 34.33 30.51
CA ARG A 156 -1.63 34.42 29.56
C ARG A 156 -0.51 33.45 29.91
N ARG A 157 -0.09 33.37 31.17
CA ARG A 157 0.91 32.37 31.65
C ARG A 157 0.45 30.93 31.41
N SER A 158 -0.87 30.69 31.48
CA SER A 158 -1.49 29.38 31.17
C SER A 158 -1.74 29.14 29.68
N ARG A 159 -1.16 29.98 28.78
CA ARG A 159 -1.21 29.91 27.31
C ARG A 159 -2.64 30.00 26.74
N TYR A 160 -3.54 30.75 27.40
CA TYR A 160 -4.83 31.10 26.82
C TYR A 160 -4.70 32.30 25.88
N ARG A 161 -5.37 32.23 24.72
CA ARG A 161 -5.59 33.36 23.83
C ARG A 161 -6.73 34.19 24.44
N LEU A 162 -6.52 35.48 24.63
CA LEU A 162 -7.44 36.34 25.35
C LEU A 162 -8.17 37.30 24.42
N ALA A 163 -9.41 37.65 24.81
CA ALA A 163 -10.18 38.76 24.25
C ALA A 163 -10.98 39.44 25.35
N ASP A 164 -11.00 40.78 25.32
CA ASP A 164 -11.85 41.59 26.15
C ASP A 164 -13.19 41.83 25.46
N HIS A 165 -14.24 41.81 26.25
CA HIS A 165 -15.61 42.08 25.81
C HIS A 165 -16.24 43.19 26.66
N ASP A 166 -17.22 43.86 26.06
CA ASP A 166 -17.99 44.89 26.75
C ASP A 166 -18.62 44.32 28.02
N GLY A 167 -18.68 45.15 29.08
CA GLY A 167 -19.18 44.73 30.39
C GLY A 167 -18.12 44.07 31.29
N GLY A 168 -16.84 44.31 31.03
CA GLY A 168 -15.73 43.86 31.89
C GLY A 168 -15.52 42.35 31.90
N GLU A 169 -15.86 41.66 30.81
CA GLU A 169 -15.65 40.23 30.66
C GLU A 169 -14.34 39.92 29.90
N LEU A 170 -13.50 39.07 30.47
CA LEU A 170 -12.31 38.54 29.84
C LEU A 170 -12.59 37.11 29.39
N ALA A 171 -12.51 36.85 28.08
CA ALA A 171 -12.63 35.54 27.51
C ALA A 171 -11.25 34.97 27.17
N GLY A 172 -10.97 33.73 27.59
CA GLY A 172 -9.75 32.96 27.27
C GLY A 172 -10.08 31.67 26.56
N GLU A 173 -9.30 31.33 25.53
CA GLU A 173 -9.45 30.07 24.81
C GLU A 173 -8.10 29.46 24.50
N LYS A 174 -7.97 28.12 24.71
CA LYS A 174 -6.78 27.33 24.31
C LYS A 174 -7.17 26.03 23.68
N GLY A 175 -6.21 25.37 23.01
CA GLY A 175 -6.41 24.07 22.40
C GLY A 175 -6.75 24.12 20.90
N TYR A 176 -6.50 25.23 20.22
CA TYR A 176 -6.64 25.33 18.75
C TYR A 176 -5.82 24.31 17.97
N LEU A 177 -4.71 23.82 18.57
CA LEU A 177 -3.85 22.80 17.96
C LEU A 177 -4.65 21.54 17.59
N ARG A 178 -5.66 21.17 18.36
CA ARG A 178 -6.55 20.03 18.06
C ARG A 178 -7.19 20.15 16.68
N GLU A 179 -7.78 21.30 16.38
CA GLU A 179 -8.49 21.51 15.12
C GLU A 179 -7.53 21.63 13.95
N ALA A 180 -6.38 22.29 14.14
CA ALA A 180 -5.32 22.37 13.16
C ALA A 180 -4.71 20.98 12.89
N ALA A 181 -4.47 20.19 13.93
CA ALA A 181 -3.94 18.83 13.82
C ALA A 181 -4.95 17.88 13.16
N SER A 182 -6.25 17.98 13.49
CA SER A 182 -7.30 17.23 12.80
C SER A 182 -7.37 17.59 11.31
N MET A 183 -7.14 18.86 10.96
CA MET A 183 -7.09 19.31 9.59
C MET A 183 -5.85 18.74 8.88
N LEU A 184 -4.67 18.81 9.52
CA LEU A 184 -3.42 18.22 9.01
C LEU A 184 -3.61 16.74 8.72
N PHE A 185 -4.21 15.98 9.65
CA PHE A 185 -4.53 14.57 9.46
C PHE A 185 -5.33 14.31 8.17
N HIS A 186 -6.43 15.06 7.95
CA HIS A 186 -7.29 14.85 6.78
C HIS A 186 -6.62 15.29 5.47
N VAL A 187 -5.84 16.38 5.50
CA VAL A 187 -5.05 16.81 4.33
C VAL A 187 -3.98 15.78 4.00
N SER A 188 -3.30 15.23 5.01
CA SER A 188 -2.28 14.20 4.83
C SER A 188 -2.89 12.92 4.26
N LEU A 189 -4.11 12.55 4.68
CA LEU A 189 -4.83 11.42 4.10
C LEU A 189 -5.14 11.65 2.61
N LEU A 190 -5.55 12.87 2.24
CA LEU A 190 -5.76 13.25 0.85
C LEU A 190 -4.47 13.15 0.03
N VAL A 191 -3.36 13.69 0.55
CA VAL A 191 -2.04 13.63 -0.11
C VAL A 191 -1.57 12.19 -0.24
N LEU A 192 -1.80 11.33 0.77
CA LEU A 192 -1.50 9.91 0.73
C LEU A 192 -2.23 9.21 -0.40
N LEU A 193 -3.54 9.42 -0.53
CA LEU A 193 -4.34 8.86 -1.63
C LEU A 193 -3.85 9.37 -2.99
N VAL A 194 -3.59 10.67 -3.13
CA VAL A 194 -3.03 11.22 -4.37
C VAL A 194 -1.66 10.61 -4.68
N GLY A 195 -0.81 10.41 -3.67
CA GLY A 195 0.50 9.76 -3.81
C GLY A 195 0.39 8.32 -4.31
N LEU A 196 -0.56 7.53 -3.78
CA LEU A 196 -0.84 6.17 -4.26
C LEU A 196 -1.32 6.16 -5.71
N ALA A 197 -2.23 7.06 -6.08
CA ALA A 197 -2.71 7.20 -7.46
C ALA A 197 -1.58 7.61 -8.41
N TYR A 198 -0.72 8.53 -7.97
CA TYR A 198 0.45 8.96 -8.74
C TYR A 198 1.43 7.82 -8.96
N GLY A 199 1.77 7.06 -7.92
CA GLY A 199 2.63 5.88 -8.01
C GLY A 199 2.08 4.82 -8.96
N LYS A 200 0.80 4.44 -8.79
CA LYS A 200 0.11 3.48 -9.66
C LYS A 200 -0.01 3.97 -11.11
N GLY A 201 -0.25 5.27 -11.31
CA GLY A 201 -0.43 5.85 -12.65
C GLY A 201 0.86 6.02 -13.45
N TYR A 202 1.95 6.41 -12.80
CA TYR A 202 3.23 6.77 -13.43
C TYR A 202 4.37 5.80 -13.15
N GLY A 203 4.15 4.79 -12.31
CA GLY A 203 5.10 3.73 -12.02
C GLY A 203 4.97 2.55 -12.96
N TYR A 204 5.82 1.55 -12.75
CA TYR A 204 5.71 0.23 -13.37
C TYR A 204 6.25 -0.86 -12.44
N ARG A 205 5.86 -2.09 -12.71
CA ARG A 205 6.45 -3.30 -12.16
C ARG A 205 6.68 -4.30 -13.28
N GLY A 206 7.82 -4.97 -13.28
CA GLY A 206 8.11 -6.04 -14.21
C GLY A 206 8.93 -7.13 -13.52
N GLN A 207 8.93 -8.31 -14.11
CA GLN A 207 9.78 -9.43 -13.71
C GLN A 207 10.72 -9.80 -14.84
N ALA A 208 11.95 -10.13 -14.50
CA ALA A 208 12.95 -10.60 -15.44
C ALA A 208 13.78 -11.71 -14.80
N ALA A 209 13.97 -12.82 -15.53
CA ALA A 209 14.90 -13.88 -15.19
C ALA A 209 16.27 -13.55 -15.82
N ILE A 210 17.32 -13.56 -15.01
CA ILE A 210 18.69 -13.31 -15.46
C ILE A 210 19.54 -14.53 -15.13
N VAL A 211 20.14 -15.12 -16.14
CA VAL A 211 21.04 -16.27 -15.99
C VAL A 211 22.40 -15.80 -15.46
N GLU A 212 23.02 -16.63 -14.63
CA GLU A 212 24.34 -16.35 -14.08
C GLU A 212 25.39 -16.18 -15.18
N GLY A 213 26.15 -15.11 -15.09
CA GLY A 213 27.12 -14.67 -16.10
C GLY A 213 26.54 -13.83 -17.22
N GLU A 214 25.21 -13.72 -17.36
CA GLU A 214 24.56 -12.96 -18.42
C GLU A 214 24.22 -11.52 -18.02
N THR A 215 24.08 -10.68 -19.05
CA THR A 215 23.69 -9.28 -18.92
C THR A 215 22.29 -9.07 -19.52
N TRP A 216 21.41 -8.50 -18.73
CA TRP A 216 20.04 -8.15 -19.09
C TRP A 216 19.90 -6.62 -19.23
N ALA A 217 19.27 -6.14 -20.28
CA ALA A 217 18.99 -4.72 -20.49
C ALA A 217 17.60 -4.34 -20.01
N ASN A 218 17.46 -3.18 -19.35
CA ASN A 218 16.18 -2.64 -18.90
C ASN A 218 15.36 -2.11 -20.09
N ALA A 219 14.92 -3.03 -20.92
CA ALA A 219 14.07 -2.79 -22.10
C ALA A 219 12.80 -3.64 -22.00
N ARG A 220 11.69 -3.15 -22.56
CA ARG A 220 10.39 -3.84 -22.45
C ARG A 220 10.43 -5.29 -22.90
N VAL A 221 11.18 -5.59 -23.95
CA VAL A 221 11.31 -6.95 -24.49
C VAL A 221 12.08 -7.91 -23.58
N GLY A 222 12.86 -7.41 -22.63
CA GLY A 222 13.62 -8.22 -21.67
C GLY A 222 12.80 -8.64 -20.44
N TYR A 223 11.56 -8.20 -20.31
CA TYR A 223 10.71 -8.58 -19.19
C TYR A 223 9.85 -9.80 -19.52
N ASP A 224 9.84 -10.79 -18.62
CA ASP A 224 8.93 -11.95 -18.68
C ASP A 224 7.48 -11.51 -18.39
N SER A 225 7.30 -10.58 -17.47
CA SER A 225 6.04 -9.91 -17.22
C SER A 225 6.25 -8.41 -17.00
N PHE A 226 5.39 -7.57 -17.58
CA PHE A 226 5.51 -6.12 -17.47
C PHE A 226 4.14 -5.46 -17.29
N SER A 227 3.97 -4.78 -16.16
CA SER A 227 2.73 -4.11 -15.76
C SER A 227 2.98 -2.61 -15.60
N PRO A 228 2.83 -1.82 -16.67
CA PRO A 228 3.00 -0.37 -16.60
C PRO A 228 1.77 0.29 -15.98
N GLY A 229 1.99 1.42 -15.32
CA GLY A 229 0.91 2.34 -14.94
C GLY A 229 0.27 2.98 -16.18
N ARG A 230 -0.99 3.43 -16.04
CA ARG A 230 -1.79 3.96 -17.16
C ARG A 230 -1.13 5.11 -17.94
N PHE A 231 -0.29 5.90 -17.25
CA PHE A 231 0.40 7.08 -17.83
C PHE A 231 1.90 6.84 -17.99
N PHE A 232 2.36 5.59 -17.87
CA PHE A 232 3.74 5.23 -18.08
C PHE A 232 3.99 4.89 -19.54
N GLY A 233 4.92 5.58 -20.18
CA GLY A 233 5.39 5.26 -21.54
C GLY A 233 6.68 4.43 -21.50
N PRO A 234 6.86 3.49 -22.46
CA PRO A 234 8.07 2.66 -22.53
C PRO A 234 9.38 3.46 -22.64
N GLU A 235 9.32 4.65 -23.22
CA GLU A 235 10.43 5.60 -23.35
C GLU A 235 10.95 6.12 -22.00
N ARG A 236 10.21 5.88 -20.91
CA ARG A 236 10.58 6.29 -19.54
C ARG A 236 11.31 5.21 -18.76
N LEU A 237 11.60 4.08 -19.38
CA LEU A 237 12.48 3.08 -18.77
C LEU A 237 13.87 3.68 -18.58
N ALA A 238 14.42 3.52 -17.38
CA ALA A 238 15.76 4.01 -17.07
C ALA A 238 16.81 3.22 -17.88
N PRO A 239 17.77 3.89 -18.53
CA PRO A 239 18.74 3.25 -19.42
C PRO A 239 19.89 2.61 -18.64
N PHE A 240 19.71 1.38 -18.19
CA PHE A 240 20.75 0.59 -17.52
C PHE A 240 20.67 -0.89 -17.92
N GLN A 241 21.74 -1.60 -17.61
CA GLN A 241 21.83 -3.05 -17.74
C GLN A 241 22.13 -3.67 -16.36
N LEU A 242 21.76 -4.94 -16.19
CA LEU A 242 22.05 -5.72 -14.98
C LEU A 242 22.80 -6.99 -15.39
N ARG A 243 23.94 -7.25 -14.78
CA ARG A 243 24.66 -8.50 -14.92
C ARG A 243 24.55 -9.28 -13.61
N LEU A 244 24.13 -10.54 -13.70
CA LEU A 244 24.16 -11.47 -12.59
C LEU A 244 25.55 -12.12 -12.52
N ASP A 245 26.38 -11.66 -11.59
CA ASP A 245 27.75 -12.15 -11.47
C ASP A 245 27.83 -13.51 -10.76
N ASP A 246 26.97 -13.73 -9.76
CA ASP A 246 26.93 -14.95 -8.94
C ASP A 246 25.57 -15.07 -8.24
N PHE A 247 25.08 -16.29 -8.11
CA PHE A 247 23.90 -16.61 -7.32
C PHE A 247 24.20 -17.72 -6.33
N SER A 248 23.79 -17.55 -5.10
CA SER A 248 23.90 -18.57 -4.05
C SER A 248 22.59 -18.73 -3.29
N ASN A 249 22.20 -19.98 -3.06
CA ASN A 249 21.10 -20.34 -2.20
C ASN A 249 21.59 -21.23 -1.05
N SER A 250 20.92 -21.16 0.08
CA SER A 250 21.17 -22.02 1.24
C SER A 250 19.87 -22.42 1.89
N PHE A 251 19.88 -23.59 2.52
CA PHE A 251 18.71 -24.19 3.14
C PHE A 251 19.04 -24.62 4.57
N TYR A 252 18.02 -24.68 5.41
CA TYR A 252 18.10 -25.34 6.71
C TYR A 252 18.06 -26.87 6.52
N ASP A 253 18.36 -27.63 7.59
CA ASP A 253 18.38 -29.09 7.54
C ASP A 253 17.00 -29.71 7.20
N ASN A 254 15.93 -29.00 7.49
CA ASN A 254 14.56 -29.36 7.13
C ASN A 254 14.16 -28.97 5.70
N ASN A 255 15.11 -28.61 4.83
CA ASN A 255 14.93 -28.14 3.46
C ASN A 255 14.17 -26.80 3.31
N THR A 256 13.88 -26.08 4.41
CA THR A 256 13.33 -24.73 4.26
C THR A 256 14.40 -23.76 3.77
N PRO A 257 14.05 -22.82 2.89
CA PRO A 257 14.98 -21.80 2.40
C PRO A 257 15.53 -20.94 3.55
N ARG A 258 16.85 -20.80 3.61
CA ARG A 258 17.54 -19.95 4.59
C ARG A 258 17.93 -18.60 4.01
N ALA A 259 18.54 -18.60 2.84
CA ALA A 259 18.96 -17.39 2.17
C ALA A 259 19.08 -17.59 0.65
N PHE A 260 18.72 -16.55 -0.09
CA PHE A 260 18.98 -16.39 -1.50
C PHE A 260 19.74 -15.10 -1.69
N VAL A 261 20.89 -15.14 -2.35
CA VAL A 261 21.73 -13.96 -2.54
C VAL A 261 22.24 -13.94 -3.97
N SER A 262 21.96 -12.84 -4.66
CA SER A 262 22.49 -12.56 -5.99
C SER A 262 23.54 -11.45 -5.92
N SER A 263 24.70 -11.66 -6.48
CA SER A 263 25.66 -10.59 -6.73
C SER A 263 25.31 -9.94 -8.06
N LEU A 264 24.79 -8.69 -8.00
CA LEU A 264 24.37 -7.93 -9.17
C LEU A 264 25.31 -6.76 -9.43
N THR A 265 25.70 -6.59 -10.69
CA THR A 265 26.38 -5.40 -11.18
C THR A 265 25.45 -4.65 -12.14
N ALA A 266 25.15 -3.39 -11.81
CA ALA A 266 24.47 -2.48 -12.71
C ALA A 266 25.50 -1.79 -13.60
N LEU A 267 25.20 -1.71 -14.89
CA LEU A 267 26.03 -1.12 -15.92
C LEU A 267 25.22 -0.02 -16.64
N ASP A 268 25.89 0.98 -17.20
CA ASP A 268 25.32 1.86 -18.19
C ASP A 268 25.17 1.15 -19.56
N LEU A 269 24.66 1.86 -20.57
CA LEU A 269 24.48 1.28 -21.92
C LEU A 269 25.82 1.03 -22.64
N ASP A 270 26.90 1.68 -22.20
CA ASP A 270 28.25 1.53 -22.74
C ASP A 270 29.05 0.41 -22.02
N GLY A 271 28.44 -0.21 -20.99
CA GLY A 271 29.03 -1.30 -20.23
C GLY A 271 29.90 -0.89 -19.05
N HIS A 272 29.94 0.42 -18.69
CA HIS A 272 30.65 0.87 -17.49
C HIS A 272 29.85 0.55 -16.23
N GLN A 273 30.55 0.12 -15.19
CA GLN A 273 29.92 -0.23 -13.93
C GLN A 273 29.40 1.02 -13.21
N LEU A 274 28.09 1.05 -12.94
CA LEU A 274 27.43 2.08 -12.13
C LEU A 274 27.49 1.71 -10.64
N GLN A 275 27.15 0.46 -10.31
CA GLN A 275 27.05 -0.03 -8.95
C GLN A 275 27.15 -1.56 -8.92
N SER A 276 27.72 -2.14 -7.87
CA SER A 276 27.65 -3.57 -7.58
C SER A 276 27.15 -3.79 -6.16
N GLN A 277 26.23 -4.74 -5.98
CA GLN A 277 25.60 -5.02 -4.69
C GLN A 277 25.15 -6.47 -4.58
N ARG A 278 25.23 -7.02 -3.36
CA ARG A 278 24.58 -8.30 -3.03
C ARG A 278 23.10 -8.04 -2.71
N VAL A 279 22.21 -8.57 -3.55
CA VAL A 279 20.76 -8.43 -3.48
C VAL A 279 20.16 -9.69 -2.85
N ALA A 280 19.21 -9.50 -1.96
CA ALA A 280 18.46 -10.55 -1.30
C ALA A 280 16.99 -10.10 -1.14
N PRO A 281 16.02 -10.98 -0.79
CA PRO A 281 14.60 -10.62 -0.72
C PRO A 281 14.28 -9.34 0.07
N ASN A 282 15.00 -9.10 1.18
CA ASN A 282 14.81 -7.92 2.04
C ASN A 282 15.91 -6.84 1.89
N ARG A 283 16.79 -6.97 0.88
CA ARG A 283 17.89 -6.04 0.60
C ARG A 283 17.92 -5.70 -0.89
N PRO A 284 16.96 -4.90 -1.37
CA PRO A 284 16.89 -4.51 -2.78
C PRO A 284 18.03 -3.59 -3.18
N MET A 285 18.43 -3.66 -4.44
CA MET A 285 19.28 -2.67 -5.11
C MET A 285 18.41 -1.56 -5.69
N THR A 286 18.94 -0.35 -5.80
CA THR A 286 18.25 0.77 -6.45
C THR A 286 19.17 1.41 -7.49
N VAL A 287 18.71 1.47 -8.75
CA VAL A 287 19.42 2.08 -9.88
C VAL A 287 18.44 3.02 -10.58
N ASP A 288 18.81 4.30 -10.72
CA ASP A 288 18.00 5.35 -11.37
C ASP A 288 16.53 5.40 -10.91
N GLY A 289 16.32 5.18 -9.60
CA GLY A 289 14.98 5.19 -8.99
C GLY A 289 14.17 3.92 -9.26
N VAL A 290 14.74 2.90 -9.90
CA VAL A 290 14.18 1.56 -10.05
C VAL A 290 14.68 0.68 -8.91
N ARG A 291 13.77 0.09 -8.16
CA ARG A 291 14.08 -0.86 -7.08
C ARG A 291 14.04 -2.27 -7.63
N ILE A 292 15.10 -3.01 -7.40
CA ILE A 292 15.35 -4.36 -7.90
C ILE A 292 15.32 -5.31 -6.71
N PHE A 293 14.30 -6.16 -6.66
CA PHE A 293 14.09 -7.15 -5.61
C PHE A 293 14.35 -8.53 -6.15
N GLN A 294 15.09 -9.35 -5.44
CA GLN A 294 15.14 -10.78 -5.73
C GLN A 294 13.82 -11.43 -5.33
N SER A 295 13.16 -12.11 -6.26
CA SER A 295 11.83 -12.69 -6.10
C SER A 295 11.83 -14.20 -6.08
N ASP A 296 12.58 -14.83 -6.98
CA ASP A 296 12.67 -16.27 -7.13
C ASP A 296 14.01 -16.66 -7.78
N TYR A 297 14.23 -17.94 -8.01
CA TYR A 297 15.39 -18.50 -8.69
C TYR A 297 15.02 -19.81 -9.38
N GLY A 298 15.90 -20.28 -10.24
CA GLY A 298 15.74 -21.59 -10.86
C GLY A 298 17.04 -22.08 -11.50
N TYR A 299 16.90 -23.11 -12.32
CA TYR A 299 18.01 -23.82 -12.94
C TYR A 299 17.84 -23.84 -14.46
N VAL A 300 18.95 -23.81 -15.16
CA VAL A 300 19.02 -23.75 -16.62
C VAL A 300 19.90 -24.89 -17.10
N PRO A 301 19.31 -26.07 -17.35
CA PRO A 301 20.06 -27.14 -18.00
C PRO A 301 20.44 -26.74 -19.42
N VAL A 302 21.69 -26.95 -19.78
CA VAL A 302 22.18 -26.75 -21.15
C VAL A 302 22.06 -28.07 -21.90
N VAL A 303 21.19 -28.11 -22.90
CA VAL A 303 20.83 -29.31 -23.63
C VAL A 303 21.32 -29.22 -25.07
N ARG A 304 21.93 -30.28 -25.56
CA ARG A 304 22.37 -30.48 -26.95
C ARG A 304 21.67 -31.69 -27.54
N VAL A 305 21.31 -31.63 -28.84
CA VAL A 305 20.69 -32.75 -29.53
C VAL A 305 21.41 -33.01 -30.87
N GLN A 306 21.80 -34.28 -31.11
CA GLN A 306 22.44 -34.72 -32.33
C GLN A 306 21.63 -35.85 -32.97
N ASP A 307 21.72 -35.99 -34.31
CA ASP A 307 21.14 -37.14 -35.00
C ASP A 307 22.02 -38.41 -34.82
N ALA A 308 21.55 -39.53 -35.35
CA ALA A 308 22.25 -40.82 -35.27
C ALA A 308 23.63 -40.81 -35.98
N LYS A 309 23.90 -39.82 -36.84
CA LYS A 309 25.17 -39.65 -37.57
C LYS A 309 26.08 -38.61 -36.90
N GLY A 310 25.71 -38.06 -35.72
CA GLY A 310 26.46 -37.06 -35.01
C GLY A 310 26.28 -35.63 -35.53
N ARG A 311 25.39 -35.40 -36.50
CA ARG A 311 25.07 -34.05 -36.98
C ARG A 311 24.25 -33.32 -35.91
N GLU A 312 24.61 -32.08 -35.64
CA GLU A 312 23.93 -31.25 -34.66
C GLU A 312 22.54 -30.81 -35.15
N LEU A 313 21.50 -31.17 -34.42
CA LEU A 313 20.12 -30.76 -34.65
C LEU A 313 19.73 -29.61 -33.74
N LEU A 314 20.31 -29.54 -32.55
CA LEU A 314 20.22 -28.46 -31.60
C LEU A 314 21.61 -28.24 -31.00
N ALA A 315 22.18 -27.04 -31.20
CA ALA A 315 23.40 -26.61 -30.54
C ALA A 315 23.18 -26.56 -29.01
N PRO A 316 24.22 -26.56 -28.17
CA PRO A 316 24.07 -26.40 -26.75
C PRO A 316 23.19 -25.16 -26.45
N GLN A 317 21.99 -25.41 -25.97
CA GLN A 317 21.00 -24.38 -25.71
C GLN A 317 20.63 -24.36 -24.21
N GLU A 318 20.64 -23.19 -23.63
CA GLU A 318 20.13 -22.93 -22.30
C GLU A 318 18.60 -23.02 -22.30
N VAL A 319 18.08 -23.94 -21.49
CA VAL A 319 16.64 -24.16 -21.37
C VAL A 319 16.15 -23.62 -20.06
N LEU A 320 15.43 -22.49 -20.09
CA LEU A 320 14.77 -21.98 -18.92
C LEU A 320 13.75 -22.99 -18.40
N THR A 321 13.83 -23.31 -17.12
CA THR A 321 12.88 -24.20 -16.46
C THR A 321 12.06 -23.44 -15.43
N LEU A 322 10.78 -23.78 -15.31
CA LEU A 322 9.89 -23.22 -14.31
C LEU A 322 9.91 -24.10 -13.06
N ARG A 323 10.36 -23.55 -11.93
CA ARG A 323 10.37 -24.25 -10.64
C ARG A 323 8.96 -24.28 -10.05
N ASP A 324 8.52 -25.45 -9.60
CA ASP A 324 7.33 -25.63 -8.79
C ASP A 324 7.72 -25.48 -7.30
N PRO A 325 7.19 -24.48 -6.59
CA PRO A 325 7.50 -24.27 -5.17
C PRO A 325 7.05 -25.40 -4.24
N ALA A 326 6.08 -26.21 -4.66
CA ALA A 326 5.53 -27.29 -3.84
C ALA A 326 6.37 -28.58 -3.94
N SER A 327 6.78 -28.92 -5.14
CA SER A 327 7.57 -30.15 -5.42
C SER A 327 9.07 -29.89 -5.49
N GLU A 328 9.48 -28.63 -5.60
CA GLU A 328 10.87 -28.17 -5.70
C GLU A 328 11.62 -28.65 -6.96
N TRP A 329 10.99 -29.41 -7.87
CA TRP A 329 11.58 -29.68 -9.18
C TRP A 329 11.19 -28.62 -10.19
N SER A 330 11.90 -28.59 -11.33
CA SER A 330 11.67 -27.61 -12.39
C SER A 330 11.30 -28.32 -13.69
N THR A 331 10.38 -27.75 -14.46
CA THR A 331 9.96 -28.29 -15.75
C THR A 331 10.28 -27.34 -16.88
N GLY A 332 10.60 -27.89 -18.04
CA GLY A 332 10.89 -27.13 -19.25
C GLY A 332 10.66 -27.97 -20.50
N ALA A 333 10.73 -27.33 -21.66
CA ALA A 333 10.55 -28.02 -22.96
C ALA A 333 11.59 -27.60 -23.99
N VAL A 334 12.00 -28.54 -24.81
CA VAL A 334 12.87 -28.29 -25.96
C VAL A 334 12.16 -28.77 -27.23
N LYS A 335 12.15 -27.93 -28.27
CA LYS A 335 11.50 -28.18 -29.56
C LYS A 335 12.54 -28.28 -30.65
N VAL A 336 12.84 -29.50 -31.10
CA VAL A 336 13.81 -29.77 -32.15
C VAL A 336 13.08 -29.84 -33.50
N THR A 337 12.85 -28.67 -34.08
CA THR A 337 12.11 -28.50 -35.34
C THR A 337 12.90 -28.91 -36.56
N SER A 338 14.25 -28.95 -36.46
CA SER A 338 15.18 -29.39 -37.50
C SER A 338 15.21 -30.93 -37.70
N ALA A 339 14.60 -31.68 -36.79
CA ALA A 339 14.47 -33.15 -36.92
C ALA A 339 13.30 -33.54 -37.86
N SER A 340 13.41 -34.69 -38.53
CA SER A 340 12.32 -35.25 -39.34
C SER A 340 12.14 -36.73 -38.99
N PRO A 341 11.00 -37.11 -38.37
CA PRO A 341 9.95 -36.25 -37.83
C PRO A 341 10.45 -35.32 -36.72
N GLN A 342 9.76 -34.19 -36.49
CA GLN A 342 10.10 -33.22 -35.42
C GLN A 342 10.07 -33.92 -34.05
N VAL A 343 10.93 -33.46 -33.13
CA VAL A 343 11.06 -34.04 -31.79
C VAL A 343 10.87 -32.98 -30.73
N GLY A 344 9.97 -33.26 -29.78
CA GLY A 344 9.77 -32.48 -28.55
C GLY A 344 10.37 -33.22 -27.37
N LEU A 345 11.12 -32.50 -26.53
CA LEU A 345 11.65 -33.04 -25.28
C LEU A 345 10.96 -32.30 -24.13
N GLU A 346 10.35 -33.03 -23.23
CA GLU A 346 9.87 -32.54 -21.96
C GLU A 346 10.93 -32.82 -20.91
N LEU A 347 11.34 -31.79 -20.20
CA LEU A 347 12.43 -31.82 -19.25
C LEU A 347 11.88 -31.68 -17.84
N THR A 348 12.32 -32.54 -16.91
CA THR A 348 12.13 -32.35 -15.49
C THR A 348 13.50 -32.34 -14.81
N MET A 349 13.85 -31.23 -14.19
CA MET A 349 15.12 -31.04 -13.53
C MET A 349 14.97 -31.25 -12.03
N PHE A 350 15.72 -32.14 -11.47
CA PHE A 350 15.89 -32.41 -10.05
C PHE A 350 17.26 -31.90 -9.60
N THR A 351 17.31 -31.16 -8.51
CA THR A 351 18.56 -30.68 -7.89
C THR A 351 19.21 -31.72 -7.02
N GLY A 352 18.41 -32.64 -6.46
CA GLY A 352 18.84 -33.76 -5.65
C GLY A 352 17.78 -34.85 -5.67
N LEU A 353 17.71 -35.62 -6.76
CA LEU A 353 16.75 -36.72 -6.87
C LEU A 353 16.97 -37.79 -5.77
N ARG A 354 15.95 -38.02 -4.97
CA ARG A 354 15.87 -39.07 -3.96
C ARG A 354 14.75 -40.05 -4.29
N THR A 355 14.87 -41.27 -3.85
CA THR A 355 13.86 -42.33 -3.98
C THR A 355 13.45 -42.85 -2.61
N ALA A 356 12.29 -43.52 -2.54
CA ALA A 356 11.89 -44.22 -1.33
C ALA A 356 13.02 -45.14 -0.81
N PRO A 357 13.26 -45.25 0.52
CA PRO A 357 12.43 -44.70 1.65
C PRO A 357 12.75 -43.25 2.05
N ASP A 358 13.69 -42.56 1.43
CA ASP A 358 14.22 -41.27 1.85
C ASP A 358 13.27 -40.08 1.56
N CYS A 359 12.08 -40.37 1.00
CA CYS A 359 11.10 -39.35 0.65
C CYS A 359 10.00 -39.20 1.70
N PRO A 360 9.58 -37.97 2.04
CA PRO A 360 8.48 -37.70 2.94
C PRO A 360 7.17 -38.37 2.45
N GLY A 361 6.38 -38.90 3.41
CA GLY A 361 5.06 -39.45 3.11
C GLY A 361 5.06 -40.73 2.27
N GLY A 362 6.22 -41.39 2.07
CA GLY A 362 6.34 -42.62 1.30
C GLY A 362 6.25 -42.41 -0.23
N ALA A 363 6.48 -41.19 -0.69
CA ALA A 363 6.52 -40.90 -2.12
C ALA A 363 7.61 -41.72 -2.82
N PRO A 364 7.37 -42.22 -4.05
CA PRO A 364 8.35 -43.07 -4.76
C PRO A 364 9.63 -42.30 -5.12
N PHE A 365 9.55 -40.99 -5.27
CA PHE A 365 10.68 -40.07 -5.49
C PHE A 365 10.33 -38.66 -4.97
N CYS A 366 11.35 -37.90 -4.64
CA CYS A 366 11.24 -36.51 -4.22
C CYS A 366 12.52 -35.74 -4.59
N ASN A 367 12.49 -34.43 -4.43
CA ASN A 367 13.62 -33.57 -4.71
C ASN A 367 14.23 -33.00 -3.42
N ASP A 368 15.55 -33.03 -3.31
CA ASP A 368 16.29 -32.19 -2.37
C ASP A 368 16.51 -30.83 -3.04
N PRO A 369 16.08 -29.70 -2.46
CA PRO A 369 16.25 -28.39 -3.08
C PRO A 369 17.72 -27.94 -3.17
N ARG A 370 18.61 -28.60 -2.43
CA ARG A 370 20.06 -28.37 -2.52
C ARG A 370 20.62 -28.98 -3.78
N LEU A 371 21.51 -28.27 -4.45
CA LEU A 371 22.18 -28.78 -5.66
C LEU A 371 23.23 -29.82 -5.28
N VAL A 372 22.80 -31.06 -4.98
CA VAL A 372 23.68 -32.14 -4.48
C VAL A 372 23.97 -33.16 -5.57
N ARG A 373 22.93 -33.57 -6.30
CA ARG A 373 22.99 -34.57 -7.37
C ARG A 373 21.99 -34.19 -8.47
N PRO A 374 22.32 -33.22 -9.32
CA PRO A 374 21.40 -32.78 -10.36
C PRO A 374 21.14 -33.91 -11.38
N VAL A 375 19.85 -34.13 -11.64
CA VAL A 375 19.40 -35.12 -12.64
C VAL A 375 18.36 -34.46 -13.54
N LEU A 376 18.60 -34.54 -14.84
CA LEU A 376 17.65 -34.15 -15.87
C LEU A 376 16.93 -35.41 -16.37
N VAL A 377 15.61 -35.43 -16.14
CA VAL A 377 14.72 -36.47 -16.68
C VAL A 377 14.16 -35.94 -18.01
N VAL A 378 14.34 -36.68 -19.07
CA VAL A 378 13.92 -36.32 -20.42
C VAL A 378 12.88 -37.31 -20.92
N LEU A 379 11.67 -36.82 -21.22
CA LEU A 379 10.64 -37.52 -21.95
C LEU A 379 10.64 -37.01 -23.40
N ALA A 380 10.86 -37.92 -24.35
CA ALA A 380 10.94 -37.57 -25.76
C ALA A 380 9.64 -37.93 -26.50
N TYR A 381 9.23 -37.06 -27.38
CA TYR A 381 8.05 -37.22 -28.24
C TYR A 381 8.42 -36.89 -29.68
N GLN A 382 7.71 -37.49 -30.62
CA GLN A 382 7.89 -37.20 -32.06
C GLN A 382 6.54 -36.88 -32.71
N GLY A 383 6.51 -35.97 -33.68
CA GLY A 383 5.32 -35.60 -34.42
C GLY A 383 5.35 -34.14 -34.90
N ASP A 384 4.19 -33.54 -35.05
CA ASP A 384 4.03 -32.15 -35.45
C ASP A 384 4.07 -31.24 -34.21
N LEU A 385 5.14 -30.46 -34.08
CA LEU A 385 5.33 -29.49 -32.96
C LEU A 385 4.52 -28.20 -33.13
N GLN A 386 3.77 -28.06 -34.22
CA GLN A 386 2.99 -26.82 -34.50
C GLN A 386 3.85 -25.55 -34.36
N ALA A 387 5.06 -25.55 -34.91
CA ALA A 387 6.04 -24.48 -34.76
C ALA A 387 5.63 -23.16 -35.44
N ASP A 388 4.54 -23.17 -36.20
CA ASP A 388 3.88 -22.02 -36.82
C ASP A 388 3.05 -21.18 -35.84
N ARG A 389 2.85 -21.65 -34.60
CA ARG A 389 2.04 -20.97 -33.56
C ARG A 389 2.91 -20.55 -32.38
N ALA A 390 2.51 -19.45 -31.75
CA ALA A 390 3.08 -19.03 -30.48
C ALA A 390 2.76 -20.07 -29.39
N GLN A 391 3.78 -20.58 -28.72
CA GLN A 391 3.69 -21.59 -27.68
C GLN A 391 4.56 -21.23 -26.49
N SER A 392 4.17 -21.72 -25.30
CA SER A 392 5.00 -21.63 -24.10
C SER A 392 6.40 -22.24 -24.33
N VAL A 393 7.43 -21.60 -23.80
CA VAL A 393 8.79 -22.15 -23.76
C VAL A 393 8.98 -23.19 -22.64
N PHE A 394 8.07 -23.24 -21.68
CA PHE A 394 8.13 -24.14 -20.53
C PHE A 394 7.35 -25.43 -20.72
N THR A 395 6.43 -25.50 -21.68
CA THR A 395 5.53 -26.64 -21.86
C THR A 395 5.53 -27.14 -23.31
N LEU A 396 5.28 -28.44 -23.46
CA LEU A 396 5.13 -29.08 -24.74
C LEU A 396 3.67 -29.45 -24.99
N ASP A 397 3.07 -28.95 -26.08
CA ASP A 397 1.76 -29.42 -26.53
C ASP A 397 1.88 -30.83 -27.11
N ARG A 398 1.30 -31.81 -26.43
CA ARG A 398 1.37 -33.22 -26.81
C ARG A 398 0.26 -33.68 -27.75
N SER A 399 -0.70 -32.81 -28.08
CA SER A 399 -1.93 -33.19 -28.81
C SER A 399 -1.67 -33.90 -30.15
N ARG A 400 -0.55 -33.55 -30.80
CA ARG A 400 -0.11 -34.14 -32.10
C ARG A 400 1.20 -34.91 -32.02
N LEU A 401 1.62 -35.25 -30.82
CA LEU A 401 2.88 -35.96 -30.57
C LEU A 401 2.63 -37.36 -30.06
N ARG A 402 3.55 -38.26 -30.40
CA ARG A 402 3.60 -39.63 -29.89
C ARG A 402 4.85 -39.85 -29.07
N PRO A 403 4.78 -40.58 -27.94
CA PRO A 403 5.98 -40.91 -27.17
C PRO A 403 7.06 -41.59 -28.02
N LEU A 404 8.29 -41.16 -27.78
CA LEU A 404 9.48 -41.76 -28.42
C LEU A 404 10.21 -42.62 -27.40
N GLY A 405 9.77 -43.88 -27.24
CA GLY A 405 10.24 -44.82 -26.24
C GLY A 405 9.35 -44.92 -25.01
N ASP A 406 9.49 -46.02 -24.27
CA ASP A 406 8.63 -46.39 -23.14
C ASP A 406 9.15 -45.91 -21.78
N ARG A 407 10.38 -45.39 -21.71
CA ARG A 407 11.03 -45.00 -20.48
C ARG A 407 11.66 -43.63 -20.57
N PRO A 408 11.63 -42.84 -19.50
CA PRO A 408 12.36 -41.58 -19.45
C PRO A 408 13.87 -41.81 -19.51
N VAL A 409 14.58 -40.87 -20.11
CA VAL A 409 16.04 -40.84 -20.14
C VAL A 409 16.53 -39.95 -18.99
N LEU A 410 17.38 -40.52 -18.12
CA LEU A 410 17.96 -39.77 -16.99
C LEU A 410 19.40 -39.38 -17.37
N LEU A 411 19.71 -38.10 -17.22
CA LEU A 411 21.03 -37.54 -17.52
C LEU A 411 21.56 -36.77 -16.30
N VAL A 412 22.85 -36.90 -16.03
CA VAL A 412 23.58 -36.02 -15.13
C VAL A 412 24.46 -35.06 -15.95
N PRO A 413 24.89 -33.90 -15.39
CA PRO A 413 25.76 -32.98 -16.13
C PRO A 413 26.96 -33.67 -16.76
N GLY A 414 27.25 -33.33 -18.01
CA GLY A 414 28.29 -33.95 -18.83
C GLY A 414 27.89 -35.28 -19.50
N GLN A 415 26.69 -35.82 -19.23
CA GLN A 415 26.27 -37.13 -19.78
C GLN A 415 25.46 -36.98 -21.08
N SER A 416 25.61 -37.95 -21.94
CA SER A 416 24.85 -38.12 -23.19
C SER A 416 24.19 -39.49 -23.23
N LYS A 417 22.94 -39.57 -23.74
CA LYS A 417 22.24 -40.85 -23.96
C LYS A 417 21.51 -40.85 -25.29
N LYS A 418 21.40 -42.06 -25.85
CA LYS A 418 20.71 -42.31 -27.11
C LYS A 418 19.22 -42.51 -26.90
N LEU A 419 18.39 -41.82 -27.67
CA LEU A 419 16.94 -42.00 -27.74
C LEU A 419 16.57 -43.20 -28.62
N ALA A 420 15.30 -43.66 -28.54
CA ALA A 420 14.82 -44.82 -29.30
C ALA A 420 14.94 -44.65 -30.82
N ASN A 421 14.91 -43.44 -31.35
CA ASN A 421 15.09 -43.14 -32.79
C ASN A 421 16.56 -42.96 -33.20
N GLY A 422 17.50 -43.21 -32.28
CA GLY A 422 18.95 -43.11 -32.58
C GLY A 422 19.55 -41.73 -32.34
N MET A 423 18.76 -40.70 -32.09
CA MET A 423 19.25 -39.36 -31.70
C MET A 423 19.95 -39.40 -30.34
N VAL A 424 20.89 -38.51 -30.13
CA VAL A 424 21.62 -38.37 -28.86
C VAL A 424 21.25 -37.05 -28.19
N VAL A 425 20.79 -37.13 -26.96
CA VAL A 425 20.56 -35.99 -26.09
C VAL A 425 21.68 -35.91 -25.07
N SER A 426 22.25 -34.72 -24.92
CA SER A 426 23.34 -34.45 -23.99
C SER A 426 22.91 -33.35 -23.00
N PHE A 427 23.18 -33.58 -21.71
CA PHE A 427 23.10 -32.58 -20.67
C PHE A 427 24.51 -32.04 -20.44
N THR A 428 24.86 -30.94 -21.10
CA THR A 428 26.26 -30.48 -21.17
C THR A 428 26.68 -29.68 -19.96
N ASP A 429 25.76 -28.84 -19.41
CA ASP A 429 26.05 -27.97 -18.27
C ASP A 429 24.76 -27.60 -17.52
N LEU A 430 24.91 -27.09 -16.31
CA LEU A 430 23.80 -26.60 -15.47
C LEU A 430 24.13 -25.22 -14.92
N LYS A 431 23.44 -24.22 -15.40
CA LYS A 431 23.49 -22.85 -14.87
C LYS A 431 22.35 -22.58 -13.91
N GLN A 432 22.45 -21.47 -13.19
CA GLN A 432 21.39 -20.95 -12.33
C GLN A 432 20.88 -19.61 -12.88
N TYR A 433 19.64 -19.26 -12.55
CA TYR A 433 19.11 -17.94 -12.81
C TYR A 433 18.43 -17.38 -11.57
N SER A 434 18.36 -16.07 -11.49
CA SER A 434 17.56 -15.37 -10.49
C SER A 434 16.45 -14.59 -11.17
N VAL A 435 15.25 -14.60 -10.57
CA VAL A 435 14.13 -13.75 -10.98
C VAL A 435 14.14 -12.48 -10.16
N PHE A 436 14.18 -11.38 -10.85
CA PHE A 436 14.11 -10.05 -10.22
C PHE A 436 12.78 -9.37 -10.52
N THR A 437 12.19 -8.79 -9.48
CA THR A 437 11.10 -7.82 -9.64
C THR A 437 11.70 -6.42 -9.68
N LEU A 438 11.55 -5.75 -10.80
CA LEU A 438 11.95 -4.37 -10.99
C LEU A 438 10.71 -3.48 -10.85
N ALA A 439 10.77 -2.51 -9.96
CA ALA A 439 9.65 -1.61 -9.70
C ALA A 439 10.11 -0.15 -9.59
N ARG A 440 9.44 0.72 -10.31
CA ARG A 440 9.56 2.16 -10.16
C ARG A 440 8.22 2.72 -9.67
N ASP A 441 8.22 3.30 -8.49
CA ASP A 441 7.04 3.91 -7.90
C ASP A 441 7.38 5.33 -7.43
N PRO A 442 7.07 6.36 -8.24
CA PRO A 442 7.36 7.74 -7.90
C PRO A 442 6.46 8.29 -6.78
N GLY A 443 5.42 7.56 -6.38
CA GLY A 443 4.52 7.92 -5.29
C GLY A 443 5.08 7.60 -3.90
N VAL A 444 6.04 6.68 -3.77
CA VAL A 444 6.57 6.22 -2.48
C VAL A 444 7.05 7.37 -1.57
N PRO A 445 7.86 8.34 -2.01
CA PRO A 445 8.30 9.44 -1.15
C PRO A 445 7.13 10.33 -0.72
N VAL A 446 6.13 10.55 -1.60
CA VAL A 446 4.93 11.34 -1.28
C VAL A 446 4.09 10.62 -0.22
N VAL A 447 3.87 9.32 -0.39
CA VAL A 447 3.14 8.47 0.57
C VAL A 447 3.85 8.43 1.92
N GLY A 448 5.19 8.27 1.92
CA GLY A 448 5.99 8.28 3.16
C GLY A 448 5.89 9.60 3.93
N ALA A 449 6.04 10.72 3.24
CA ALA A 449 5.87 12.04 3.84
C ALA A 449 4.44 12.27 4.35
N ALA A 450 3.43 11.89 3.56
CA ALA A 450 2.02 12.01 3.94
C ALA A 450 1.69 11.14 5.17
N ALA A 451 2.23 9.92 5.26
CA ALA A 451 2.05 9.04 6.42
C ALA A 451 2.68 9.64 7.69
N ALA A 452 3.87 10.23 7.61
CA ALA A 452 4.49 10.92 8.73
C ALA A 452 3.65 12.11 9.20
N LEU A 453 3.18 12.97 8.27
CA LEU A 453 2.31 14.10 8.59
C LEU A 453 0.95 13.67 9.15
N LEU A 454 0.41 12.53 8.69
CA LEU A 454 -0.81 11.94 9.21
C LEU A 454 -0.67 11.59 10.70
N LEU A 455 0.43 10.94 11.09
CA LEU A 455 0.72 10.62 12.49
C LEU A 455 0.93 11.89 13.34
N LEU A 456 1.64 12.89 12.81
CA LEU A 456 1.84 14.20 13.46
C LEU A 456 0.52 14.95 13.65
N GLY A 457 -0.44 14.78 12.74
CA GLY A 457 -1.79 15.34 12.88
C GLY A 457 -2.67 14.54 13.85
N LEU A 458 -2.59 13.21 13.81
CA LEU A 458 -3.45 12.32 14.61
C LEU A 458 -3.22 12.49 16.10
N ILE A 459 -1.97 12.45 16.56
CA ILE A 459 -1.62 12.48 17.98
C ILE A 459 -2.17 13.74 18.67
N PRO A 460 -1.88 14.97 18.24
CA PRO A 460 -2.43 16.15 18.89
C PRO A 460 -3.96 16.28 18.74
N SER A 461 -4.53 15.76 17.64
CA SER A 461 -5.98 15.74 17.42
C SER A 461 -6.73 14.93 18.49
N LEU A 462 -6.12 13.86 19.00
CA LEU A 462 -6.71 12.99 20.03
C LEU A 462 -6.46 13.51 21.44
N TYR A 463 -5.26 14.01 21.73
CA TYR A 463 -4.85 14.34 23.11
C TYR A 463 -5.07 15.81 23.49
N VAL A 464 -5.04 16.74 22.53
CA VAL A 464 -5.27 18.16 22.83
C VAL A 464 -6.76 18.43 22.98
N THR A 465 -7.15 18.98 24.13
CA THR A 465 -8.54 19.38 24.42
C THR A 465 -8.74 20.88 24.28
N ARG A 466 -9.82 21.28 23.63
CA ARG A 466 -10.21 22.70 23.55
C ARG A 466 -10.90 23.12 24.82
N ARG A 467 -10.44 24.23 25.41
CA ARG A 467 -10.94 24.80 26.69
C ARG A 467 -11.21 26.27 26.54
N ARG A 468 -12.31 26.70 27.13
CA ARG A 468 -12.71 28.11 27.23
C ARG A 468 -12.90 28.50 28.68
N VAL A 469 -12.45 29.67 29.02
CA VAL A 469 -12.59 30.26 30.36
C VAL A 469 -13.08 31.70 30.21
N TRP A 470 -14.03 32.08 31.01
CA TRP A 470 -14.53 33.45 31.10
C TRP A 470 -14.34 33.91 32.50
N VAL A 471 -13.90 35.18 32.65
CA VAL A 471 -13.71 35.84 33.95
C VAL A 471 -14.45 37.17 33.96
N ARG A 472 -15.15 37.43 35.03
CA ARG A 472 -15.84 38.70 35.27
C ARG A 472 -15.56 39.15 36.70
N ALA A 473 -15.28 40.44 36.88
CA ALA A 473 -15.13 41.06 38.19
C ALA A 473 -16.20 42.15 38.37
N THR A 474 -17.02 42.03 39.39
CA THR A 474 -18.12 42.97 39.70
C THR A 474 -18.00 43.49 41.13
N PRO A 475 -18.31 44.78 41.40
CA PRO A 475 -18.39 45.29 42.78
C PRO A 475 -19.39 44.48 43.60
N ALA A 476 -19.00 44.01 44.79
CA ALA A 476 -19.84 43.21 45.70
C ALA A 476 -20.22 43.95 47.02
N GLY A 477 -19.89 45.23 47.09
CA GLY A 477 -20.13 46.08 48.27
C GLY A 477 -18.98 47.06 48.53
N PRO A 478 -19.02 47.85 49.59
CA PRO A 478 -17.97 48.81 49.92
C PRO A 478 -16.61 48.09 50.14
N GLY A 479 -15.64 48.28 49.17
CA GLY A 479 -14.31 47.74 49.27
C GLY A 479 -14.18 46.25 48.92
N ALA A 480 -15.20 45.59 48.34
CA ALA A 480 -15.17 44.18 47.92
C ALA A 480 -15.53 44.03 46.45
N THR A 481 -14.79 43.16 45.77
CA THR A 481 -14.99 42.73 44.37
C THR A 481 -15.27 41.24 44.31
N ARG A 482 -16.37 40.87 43.67
CA ARG A 482 -16.71 39.50 43.32
C ARG A 482 -16.06 39.13 42.02
N VAL A 483 -15.19 38.12 42.02
CA VAL A 483 -14.59 37.55 40.82
C VAL A 483 -15.22 36.20 40.52
N GLU A 484 -15.83 36.09 39.35
CA GLU A 484 -16.48 34.87 38.87
C GLU A 484 -15.70 34.31 37.66
N LEU A 485 -15.42 33.00 37.72
CA LEU A 485 -14.83 32.26 36.62
C LEU A 485 -15.83 31.20 36.18
N ALA A 486 -16.04 31.09 34.88
CA ALA A 486 -16.78 29.98 34.29
C ALA A 486 -15.96 29.33 33.18
N GLY A 487 -16.15 28.06 32.99
CA GLY A 487 -15.38 27.32 32.00
C GLY A 487 -16.19 26.30 31.22
N LEU A 488 -15.71 25.97 30.00
CA LEU A 488 -16.26 24.97 29.11
C LEU A 488 -15.14 24.11 28.53
N ALA A 489 -15.22 22.81 28.76
CA ALA A 489 -14.40 21.81 28.08
C ALA A 489 -15.29 20.75 27.45
N LEU A 490 -15.01 20.39 26.20
CA LEU A 490 -15.77 19.35 25.47
C LEU A 490 -15.40 17.94 25.94
N GLN A 491 -14.19 17.74 26.43
CA GLN A 491 -13.64 16.48 26.91
C GLN A 491 -12.81 16.68 28.18
N GLY A 492 -12.69 15.65 29.03
CA GLY A 492 -11.88 15.69 30.25
C GLY A 492 -12.46 16.70 31.28
N LYS A 493 -13.77 16.64 31.55
CA LYS A 493 -14.51 17.60 32.40
C LYS A 493 -13.94 17.68 33.79
N ASP A 494 -13.64 16.58 34.44
CA ASP A 494 -13.12 16.51 35.81
C ASP A 494 -11.72 17.14 35.91
N ALA A 495 -10.84 16.83 34.97
CA ALA A 495 -9.50 17.42 34.91
C ALA A 495 -9.57 18.94 34.63
N PHE A 496 -10.57 19.38 33.87
CA PHE A 496 -10.79 20.80 33.61
C PHE A 496 -11.38 21.55 34.82
N GLU A 497 -12.23 20.90 35.60
CA GLU A 497 -12.76 21.47 36.86
C GLU A 497 -11.63 21.75 37.85
N ALA A 498 -10.72 20.77 38.03
CA ALA A 498 -9.52 20.94 38.83
C ALA A 498 -8.59 22.05 38.29
N GLU A 499 -8.50 22.21 36.97
CA GLU A 499 -7.72 23.29 36.34
C GLU A 499 -8.38 24.65 36.61
N LEU A 500 -9.72 24.78 36.47
CA LEU A 500 -10.43 26.03 36.70
C LEU A 500 -10.29 26.48 38.16
N ALA A 501 -10.40 25.54 39.11
CA ALA A 501 -10.17 25.81 40.52
C ALA A 501 -8.77 26.35 40.80
N ARG A 502 -7.73 25.73 40.18
CA ARG A 502 -6.34 26.22 40.28
C ARG A 502 -6.17 27.62 39.67
N LEU A 503 -6.78 27.86 38.51
CA LEU A 503 -6.76 29.18 37.89
C LEU A 503 -7.39 30.23 38.81
N ALA A 504 -8.53 29.94 39.43
CA ALA A 504 -9.18 30.82 40.38
C ALA A 504 -8.28 31.13 41.60
N GLN A 505 -7.63 30.12 42.18
CA GLN A 505 -6.66 30.31 43.28
C GLN A 505 -5.47 31.19 42.88
N HIS A 506 -4.92 31.00 41.67
CA HIS A 506 -3.81 31.82 41.17
C HIS A 506 -4.25 33.27 40.92
N VAL A 507 -5.46 33.49 40.41
CA VAL A 507 -6.03 34.83 40.24
C VAL A 507 -6.21 35.48 41.59
N GLN A 508 -6.78 34.78 42.60
CA GLN A 508 -6.97 35.28 43.96
C GLN A 508 -5.64 35.70 44.60
N ARG A 509 -4.59 34.87 44.52
CA ARG A 509 -3.25 35.25 45.01
C ARG A 509 -2.72 36.48 44.30
N GLY A 510 -2.82 36.58 42.97
CA GLY A 510 -2.38 37.76 42.22
C GLY A 510 -3.15 39.02 42.50
N THR A 511 -4.34 38.97 43.14
CA THR A 511 -5.06 40.14 43.63
C THR A 511 -4.54 40.66 44.98
N LEU A 512 -3.95 39.77 45.79
CA LEU A 512 -3.46 40.06 47.14
C LEU A 512 -1.98 40.53 47.13
N ASP A 513 -1.19 40.04 46.17
CA ASP A 513 0.22 40.40 46.02
C ASP A 513 0.38 41.87 45.52
N PRO A 514 1.33 42.66 46.05
CA PRO A 514 1.67 43.97 45.50
C PRO A 514 2.19 43.78 44.04
N PRO A 515 1.99 44.78 43.15
CA PRO A 515 2.47 44.68 41.78
C PRO A 515 3.97 44.47 41.80
N ASP A 516 4.40 43.34 41.15
CA ASP A 516 5.80 42.97 40.97
C ASP A 516 6.54 44.17 40.34
N ARG A 517 7.41 44.80 41.10
CA ARG A 517 8.31 45.83 40.61
C ARG A 517 9.44 45.08 39.88
N SER A 518 9.18 44.71 38.64
CA SER A 518 10.24 44.27 37.75
C SER A 518 10.83 45.47 37.02
N PRO A 519 12.18 45.56 36.94
CA PRO A 519 12.87 46.70 36.36
C PRO A 519 12.64 46.83 34.85
#